data_a819edf2fc820f1a6f0b73418d16faf7
#
_entry.id   a819edf2fc820f1a6f0b73418d16faf7
#
_cell.length_a   1.000
_cell.length_b   1.000
_cell.length_c   1.000
_cell.angle_alpha   90.00
_cell.angle_beta   90.00
_cell.angle_gamma   90.00
#
_symmetry.space_group_name_H-M   'P 1'
#
loop_
_entity.id
_entity.type
_entity.pdbx_description
1 polymer ?
#
loop_
_entity_poly.entity_id
_entity_poly.type
_entity_poly.pdbx_seq_one_letter_code
_entity_poly.pdbx_strand_id
1 'polypeptide(L)'
;MLADKLNLVKKNIEEACDTAGRSPQEVTLIAVSKTKPVEMLKEAYDAGARVFGENKVQEIVDKYDQMPSDVQWHMIGHLQRNKVKYIIDKVSMVHSVDSVRLAEAIEKEAAKKDICMPVLIEVNVA
;
A
#
# COMPACT_ATOMS: atom_id res chain seq x y z
N MET A 1 -19.99 5.27 -10.31
CA MET A 1 -19.22 6.48 -9.93
C MET A 1 -17.78 6.11 -9.64
N LEU A 2 -17.49 5.56 -8.46
CA LEU A 2 -16.12 5.15 -8.14
C LEU A 2 -15.64 4.03 -9.07
N ALA A 3 -16.48 3.05 -9.36
CA ALA A 3 -16.14 1.95 -10.27
C ALA A 3 -15.77 2.46 -11.66
N ASP A 4 -16.49 3.44 -12.17
CA ASP A 4 -16.21 4.02 -13.48
C ASP A 4 -14.86 4.73 -13.52
N LYS A 5 -14.53 5.47 -12.45
CA LYS A 5 -13.26 6.16 -12.34
C LYS A 5 -12.11 5.17 -12.23
N LEU A 6 -12.26 4.12 -11.45
CA LEU A 6 -11.26 3.08 -11.31
C LEU A 6 -11.01 2.37 -12.63
N ASN A 7 -12.08 2.02 -13.35
CA ASN A 7 -11.97 1.38 -14.65
C ASN A 7 -11.28 2.27 -15.68
N LEU A 8 -11.52 3.57 -15.63
CA LEU A 8 -10.85 4.52 -16.51
C LEU A 8 -9.34 4.56 -16.25
N VAL A 9 -8.94 4.59 -14.97
CA VAL A 9 -7.52 4.57 -14.61
C VAL A 9 -6.86 3.26 -15.08
N LYS A 10 -7.51 2.13 -14.86
CA LYS A 10 -7.02 0.82 -15.32
C LYS A 10 -6.85 0.80 -16.84
N LYS A 11 -7.80 1.34 -17.57
CA LYS A 11 -7.74 1.42 -19.03
C LYS A 11 -6.54 2.27 -19.47
N ASN A 12 -6.32 3.40 -18.81
CA ASN A 12 -5.18 4.26 -19.12
C ASN A 12 -3.85 3.55 -18.87
N ILE A 13 -3.75 2.75 -17.82
CA ILE A 13 -2.57 1.93 -17.53
C ILE A 13 -2.35 0.90 -18.64
N GLU A 14 -3.42 0.20 -19.05
CA GLU A 14 -3.35 -0.81 -20.10
C GLU A 14 -2.87 -0.19 -21.42
N GLU A 15 -3.40 0.97 -21.79
CA GLU A 15 -3.00 1.69 -22.99
C GLU A 15 -1.54 2.13 -22.94
N ALA A 16 -1.10 2.64 -21.79
CA ALA A 16 0.30 3.04 -21.60
C ALA A 16 1.24 1.83 -21.69
N CYS A 17 0.85 0.71 -21.11
CA CYS A 17 1.63 -0.53 -21.19
C CYS A 17 1.74 -1.04 -22.62
N ASP A 18 0.64 -0.97 -23.37
CA ASP A 18 0.59 -1.37 -24.76
C ASP A 18 1.59 -0.54 -25.60
N THR A 19 1.56 0.77 -25.41
CA THR A 19 2.48 1.69 -26.09
C THR A 19 3.93 1.41 -25.71
N ALA A 20 4.20 1.09 -24.44
CA ALA A 20 5.56 0.84 -23.95
C ALA A 20 6.04 -0.59 -24.22
N GLY A 21 5.20 -1.48 -24.72
CA GLY A 21 5.56 -2.87 -25.00
C GLY A 21 5.76 -3.69 -23.73
N ARG A 22 4.97 -3.43 -22.69
CA ARG A 22 5.07 -4.17 -21.42
C ARG A 22 3.69 -4.67 -20.97
N SER A 23 3.71 -5.66 -20.06
CA SER A 23 2.48 -6.26 -19.55
C SER A 23 1.86 -5.38 -18.46
N PRO A 24 0.52 -5.16 -18.48
CA PRO A 24 -0.16 -4.47 -17.38
C PRO A 24 0.02 -5.15 -16.02
N GLN A 25 0.29 -6.46 -15.98
CA GLN A 25 0.52 -7.18 -14.74
C GLN A 25 1.82 -6.75 -14.03
N GLU A 26 2.73 -6.11 -14.74
CA GLU A 26 3.96 -5.57 -14.15
C GLU A 26 3.71 -4.28 -13.36
N VAL A 27 2.55 -3.66 -13.54
CA VAL A 27 2.20 -2.38 -12.91
C VAL A 27 1.22 -2.64 -11.79
N THR A 28 1.53 -2.14 -10.59
CA THR A 28 0.65 -2.22 -9.44
C THR A 28 -0.03 -0.88 -9.23
N LEU A 29 -1.36 -0.86 -9.33
CA LEU A 29 -2.16 0.33 -9.02
C LEU A 29 -2.50 0.32 -7.54
N ILE A 30 -2.10 1.36 -6.84
CA ILE A 30 -2.42 1.54 -5.42
C ILE A 30 -3.55 2.55 -5.30
N ALA A 31 -4.67 2.12 -4.72
CA ALA A 31 -5.76 3.02 -4.40
C ALA A 31 -5.42 3.73 -3.09
N VAL A 32 -5.13 5.02 -3.16
CA VAL A 32 -4.82 5.80 -1.96
C VAL A 32 -6.12 6.03 -1.20
N SER A 33 -6.20 5.46 0.00
CA SER A 33 -7.41 5.40 0.81
C SER A 33 -7.34 6.22 2.10
N LYS A 34 -6.28 6.99 2.26
CA LYS A 34 -6.11 7.85 3.45
C LYS A 34 -7.31 8.78 3.61
N THR A 35 -7.77 8.94 4.85
CA THR A 35 -8.90 9.80 5.22
C THR A 35 -10.25 9.38 4.63
N LYS A 36 -10.34 8.25 3.95
CA LYS A 36 -11.58 7.77 3.36
C LYS A 36 -12.25 6.74 4.26
N PRO A 37 -13.59 6.74 4.33
CA PRO A 37 -14.29 5.74 5.15
C PRO A 37 -14.21 4.34 4.54
N VAL A 38 -14.34 3.33 5.39
CA VAL A 38 -14.29 1.93 4.96
C VAL A 38 -15.32 1.60 3.89
N GLU A 39 -16.50 2.23 3.93
CA GLU A 39 -17.55 2.02 2.94
C GLU A 39 -17.06 2.36 1.53
N MET A 40 -16.24 3.41 1.40
CA MET A 40 -15.66 3.79 0.12
C MET A 40 -14.60 2.78 -0.33
N LEU A 41 -13.82 2.25 0.61
CA LEU A 41 -12.83 1.20 0.31
C LEU A 41 -13.53 -0.07 -0.16
N LYS A 42 -14.65 -0.43 0.45
CA LYS A 42 -15.43 -1.60 0.04
C LYS A 42 -15.99 -1.42 -1.37
N GLU A 43 -16.43 -0.22 -1.70
CA GLU A 43 -16.90 0.10 -3.05
C GLU A 43 -15.77 -0.08 -4.08
N ALA A 44 -14.56 0.41 -3.76
CA ALA A 44 -13.40 0.22 -4.61
C ALA A 44 -13.02 -1.27 -4.74
N TYR A 45 -13.08 -2.00 -3.64
CA TYR A 45 -12.82 -3.45 -3.63
C TYR A 45 -13.81 -4.18 -4.54
N ASP A 46 -15.08 -3.86 -4.44
CA ASP A 46 -16.11 -4.48 -5.28
C ASP A 46 -15.89 -4.16 -6.77
N ALA A 47 -15.27 -3.03 -7.05
CA ALA A 47 -14.90 -2.65 -8.43
C ALA A 47 -13.57 -3.26 -8.89
N GLY A 48 -12.91 -4.05 -8.05
CA GLY A 48 -11.71 -4.80 -8.40
C GLY A 48 -10.41 -4.31 -7.78
N ALA A 49 -10.43 -3.24 -6.97
CA ALA A 49 -9.22 -2.79 -6.27
C ALA A 49 -8.81 -3.79 -5.20
N ARG A 50 -7.51 -4.09 -5.10
CA ARG A 50 -6.96 -5.05 -4.14
C ARG A 50 -5.79 -4.47 -3.35
N VAL A 51 -5.20 -3.38 -3.82
CA VAL A 51 -4.04 -2.75 -3.20
C VAL A 51 -4.42 -1.34 -2.75
N PHE A 52 -4.30 -1.08 -1.46
CA PHE A 52 -4.66 0.21 -0.87
C PHE A 52 -3.45 0.84 -0.19
N GLY A 53 -3.36 2.15 -0.24
CA GLY A 53 -2.27 2.90 0.38
C GLY A 53 -2.77 3.80 1.49
N GLU A 54 -2.13 3.69 2.67
CA GLU A 54 -2.46 4.51 3.83
C GLU A 54 -1.24 5.29 4.31
N ASN A 55 -1.49 6.48 4.85
CA ASN A 55 -0.43 7.33 5.40
C ASN A 55 -0.21 7.13 6.89
N LYS A 56 -1.22 6.68 7.62
CA LYS A 56 -1.17 6.59 9.08
C LYS A 56 -1.35 5.16 9.53
N VAL A 57 -0.49 4.75 10.46
CA VAL A 57 -0.56 3.42 11.06
C VAL A 57 -1.95 3.15 11.67
N GLN A 58 -2.52 4.15 12.34
CA GLN A 58 -3.82 3.98 12.98
C GLN A 58 -4.92 3.65 11.97
N GLU A 59 -4.90 4.27 10.80
CA GLU A 59 -5.88 3.96 9.76
C GLU A 59 -5.73 2.52 9.24
N ILE A 60 -4.50 2.03 9.09
CA ILE A 60 -4.27 0.64 8.69
C ILE A 60 -4.85 -0.31 9.75
N VAL A 61 -4.50 -0.07 11.02
CA VAL A 61 -4.97 -0.92 12.12
C VAL A 61 -6.49 -0.94 12.18
N ASP A 62 -7.13 0.22 12.06
CA ASP A 62 -8.59 0.33 12.15
C ASP A 62 -9.30 -0.32 10.97
N LYS A 63 -8.73 -0.21 9.77
CA LYS A 63 -9.37 -0.69 8.54
C LYS A 63 -9.08 -2.15 8.23
N TYR A 64 -7.96 -2.67 8.72
CA TYR A 64 -7.45 -3.99 8.37
C TYR A 64 -8.49 -5.10 8.55
N ASP A 65 -9.12 -5.14 9.73
CA ASP A 65 -10.10 -6.19 10.04
C ASP A 65 -11.46 -5.97 9.39
N GLN A 66 -11.72 -4.78 8.88
CA GLN A 66 -12.99 -4.43 8.25
C GLN A 66 -13.01 -4.72 6.76
N MET A 67 -11.86 -5.05 6.18
CA MET A 67 -11.72 -5.34 4.75
C MET A 67 -11.41 -6.82 4.54
N PRO A 68 -11.71 -7.37 3.35
CA PRO A 68 -11.36 -8.78 3.04
C PRO A 68 -9.87 -9.05 3.17
N SER A 69 -9.52 -10.30 3.49
CA SER A 69 -8.14 -10.70 3.77
C SER A 69 -7.21 -10.67 2.56
N ASP A 70 -7.75 -10.61 1.34
CA ASP A 70 -6.95 -10.53 0.13
C ASP A 70 -6.56 -9.09 -0.25
N VAL A 71 -6.94 -8.11 0.57
CA VAL A 71 -6.47 -6.74 0.41
C VAL A 71 -5.00 -6.66 0.79
N GLN A 72 -4.21 -6.01 -0.06
CA GLN A 72 -2.81 -5.71 0.21
C GLN A 72 -2.68 -4.26 0.63
N TRP A 73 -2.13 -4.04 1.82
CA TRP A 73 -1.95 -2.69 2.37
C TRP A 73 -0.53 -2.23 2.17
N HIS A 74 -0.37 -1.02 1.63
CA HIS A 74 0.93 -0.38 1.50
C HIS A 74 0.98 0.83 2.44
N MET A 75 2.02 0.90 3.25
CA MET A 75 2.30 2.09 4.05
C MET A 75 3.05 3.07 3.17
N ILE A 76 2.37 4.13 2.75
CA ILE A 76 2.92 5.08 1.78
C ILE A 76 3.32 6.43 2.40
N GLY A 77 2.98 6.66 3.68
CA GLY A 77 3.33 7.87 4.40
C GLY A 77 4.50 7.67 5.35
N HIS A 78 4.87 8.75 6.04
CA HIS A 78 5.94 8.72 7.03
C HIS A 78 5.65 7.70 8.13
N LEU A 79 6.62 6.85 8.42
CA LEU A 79 6.49 5.79 9.42
C LEU A 79 7.47 6.04 10.56
N GLN A 80 6.91 6.19 11.76
CA GLN A 80 7.72 6.31 12.99
C GLN A 80 8.18 4.92 13.43
N ARG A 81 9.43 4.83 13.91
CA ARG A 81 10.02 3.55 14.35
C ARG A 81 9.18 2.81 15.38
N ASN A 82 8.64 3.54 16.34
CA ASN A 82 7.84 2.95 17.42
C ASN A 82 6.47 2.46 16.96
N LYS A 83 6.08 2.74 15.72
CA LYS A 83 4.81 2.31 15.15
C LYS A 83 4.94 1.06 14.25
N VAL A 84 6.15 0.70 13.88
CA VAL A 84 6.41 -0.42 12.96
C VAL A 84 5.76 -1.71 13.46
N LYS A 85 5.87 -2.00 14.74
CA LYS A 85 5.33 -3.23 15.35
C LYS A 85 3.82 -3.41 15.14
N TYR A 86 3.08 -2.34 14.94
CA TYR A 86 1.63 -2.41 14.78
C TYR A 86 1.20 -2.81 13.38
N ILE A 87 2.07 -2.63 12.38
CA ILE A 87 1.71 -2.89 10.98
C ILE A 87 2.59 -3.90 10.28
N ILE A 88 3.67 -4.38 10.92
CA ILE A 88 4.62 -5.26 10.23
C ILE A 88 3.98 -6.54 9.70
N ASP A 89 2.96 -7.05 10.36
CA ASP A 89 2.22 -8.23 9.95
C ASP A 89 0.96 -7.90 9.15
N LYS A 90 0.73 -6.64 8.83
CA LYS A 90 -0.48 -6.19 8.14
C LYS A 90 -0.21 -5.63 6.75
N VAL A 91 0.96 -5.03 6.54
CA VAL A 91 1.26 -4.40 5.25
C VAL A 91 2.08 -5.31 4.36
N SER A 92 1.96 -5.10 3.05
CA SER A 92 2.71 -5.83 2.04
C SER A 92 3.99 -5.11 1.65
N MET A 93 4.09 -3.81 1.90
CA MET A 93 5.24 -2.99 1.54
C MET A 93 5.24 -1.69 2.33
N VAL A 94 6.42 -1.19 2.67
CA VAL A 94 6.63 0.14 3.23
C VAL A 94 7.39 0.98 2.22
N HIS A 95 6.83 2.14 1.85
CA HIS A 95 7.38 3.00 0.80
C HIS A 95 8.34 4.08 1.29
N SER A 96 8.36 4.35 2.58
CA SER A 96 8.93 5.57 3.15
C SER A 96 10.16 5.30 4.02
N VAL A 97 11.00 4.35 3.63
CA VAL A 97 12.23 4.05 4.38
C VAL A 97 13.27 5.12 4.05
N ASP A 98 13.36 6.12 4.91
CA ASP A 98 14.19 7.31 4.72
C ASP A 98 15.38 7.39 5.67
N SER A 99 15.60 6.38 6.50
CA SER A 99 16.71 6.33 7.42
C SER A 99 17.14 4.89 7.70
N VAL A 100 18.41 4.73 8.07
CA VAL A 100 18.94 3.43 8.51
C VAL A 100 18.22 2.95 9.76
N ARG A 101 17.93 3.87 10.69
CA ARG A 101 17.23 3.53 11.94
C ARG A 101 15.84 2.95 11.68
N LEU A 102 15.12 3.50 10.73
CA LEU A 102 13.81 2.96 10.35
C LEU A 102 13.96 1.59 9.69
N ALA A 103 14.94 1.42 8.81
CA ALA A 103 15.22 0.13 8.18
C ALA A 103 15.53 -0.94 9.22
N GLU A 104 16.34 -0.61 10.23
CA GLU A 104 16.68 -1.53 11.33
C GLU A 104 15.45 -1.89 12.17
N ALA A 105 14.58 -0.91 12.44
CA ALA A 105 13.34 -1.16 13.18
C ALA A 105 12.42 -2.11 12.41
N ILE A 106 12.31 -1.92 11.11
CA ILE A 106 11.51 -2.81 10.25
C ILE A 106 12.10 -4.21 10.25
N GLU A 107 13.41 -4.34 10.09
CA GLU A 107 14.09 -5.64 10.11
C GLU A 107 13.86 -6.36 11.43
N LYS A 108 14.00 -5.65 12.55
CA LYS A 108 13.80 -6.22 13.88
C LYS A 108 12.38 -6.78 14.05
N GLU A 109 11.37 -6.02 13.69
CA GLU A 109 9.98 -6.46 13.84
C GLU A 109 9.62 -7.55 12.83
N ALA A 110 10.12 -7.47 11.62
CA ALA A 110 9.91 -8.49 10.59
C ALA A 110 10.55 -9.82 11.01
N ALA A 111 11.75 -9.78 11.54
CA ALA A 111 12.45 -10.99 12.01
C ALA A 111 11.67 -11.70 13.12
N LYS A 112 11.05 -10.96 14.03
CA LYS A 112 10.21 -11.54 15.11
C LYS A 112 9.03 -12.33 14.56
N LYS A 113 8.54 -11.97 13.40
CA LYS A 113 7.36 -12.60 12.76
C LYS A 113 7.73 -13.51 11.60
N ASP A 114 9.02 -13.70 11.37
CA ASP A 114 9.54 -14.47 10.22
C ASP A 114 9.01 -13.94 8.89
N ILE A 115 9.03 -12.61 8.74
CA ILE A 115 8.57 -11.91 7.56
C ILE A 115 9.76 -11.28 6.85
N CYS A 116 9.75 -11.35 5.51
CA CYS A 116 10.64 -10.56 4.66
C CYS A 116 9.83 -9.40 4.11
N MET A 117 10.02 -8.20 4.67
CA MET A 117 9.22 -7.03 4.32
C MET A 117 9.82 -6.27 3.13
N PRO A 118 9.11 -6.23 1.99
CA PRO A 118 9.52 -5.37 0.87
C PRO A 118 9.46 -3.90 1.26
N VAL A 119 10.48 -3.15 0.90
CA VAL A 119 10.54 -1.72 1.18
C VAL A 119 11.02 -0.95 -0.04
N LEU A 120 10.63 0.32 -0.10
CA LEU A 120 11.22 1.29 -1.01
C LEU A 120 12.03 2.30 -0.18
N ILE A 121 13.23 2.57 -0.62
CA ILE A 121 14.08 3.58 0.02
C ILE A 121 13.68 4.94 -0.51
N GLU A 122 13.33 5.84 0.41
CA GLU A 122 12.96 7.20 0.07
C GLU A 122 14.21 8.07 0.15
N VAL A 123 14.58 8.69 -0.96
CA VAL A 123 15.77 9.54 -1.05
C VAL A 123 15.32 10.98 -1.29
N ASN A 124 15.80 11.88 -0.42
CA ASN A 124 15.54 13.31 -0.60
C ASN A 124 16.61 13.88 -1.54
N VAL A 125 16.18 14.32 -2.70
CA VAL A 125 17.07 14.87 -3.74
C VAL A 125 17.00 16.38 -3.88
N ALA A 126 16.19 17.03 -3.04
CA ALA A 126 16.00 18.49 -3.09
C ALA A 126 17.04 19.26 -2.30
#